data_d81c3ce2453ec95d7b7cc77a084a09fc
#
_entry.id   d81c3ce2453ec95d7b7cc77a084a09fc
#
_cell.length_a   1.000
_cell.length_b   1.000
_cell.length_c   1.000
_cell.angle_alpha   90.00
_cell.angle_beta   90.00
_cell.angle_gamma   90.00
#
_symmetry.space_group_name_H-M   'P 1'
#
loop_
_entity.id
_entity.type
_entity.pdbx_description
1 polymer ?
#
loop_
_entity_poly.entity_id
_entity_poly.type
_entity_poly.pdbx_seq_one_letter_code
_entity_poly.pdbx_strand_id
1 'polypeptide(L)'
;EIGLGIPAEPLFRSAGISLAGIYWFLMLCGRLISTVISGKVSTRAQMITVSSVGIALIVAAIFTGDVTTTLNIDLNIIKIENATVPLSCVFIFLCGLCTSVMWGGIFNLSTEGLGKYTAKASGLFMVMVFGGGMMPFFQDLVLVQQLGISYLNSYWLIVAMLAYILYYAIWGCKNVNKDIKVD
;
A
#
# COMPACT_ATOMS: atom_id res chain seq x y z
N GLU A 1 -5.94 -2.24 31.05
CA GLU A 1 -7.12 -2.77 30.34
C GLU A 1 -7.65 -1.68 29.40
N ILE A 2 -7.16 -1.66 28.18
CA ILE A 2 -7.80 -0.90 27.12
C ILE A 2 -8.88 -1.84 26.58
N GLY A 3 -10.13 -1.52 26.96
CA GLY A 3 -11.31 -2.32 26.69
C GLY A 3 -11.71 -2.35 25.22
N LEU A 4 -10.97 -3.11 24.43
CA LEU A 4 -11.45 -3.69 23.18
C LEU A 4 -11.93 -5.09 23.52
N GLY A 5 -13.25 -5.25 23.73
CA GLY A 5 -13.90 -6.50 24.09
C GLY A 5 -13.87 -7.58 23.02
N ILE A 6 -12.70 -7.81 22.45
CA ILE A 6 -12.43 -8.95 21.56
C ILE A 6 -11.71 -9.98 22.45
N PRO A 7 -12.31 -11.14 22.69
CA PRO A 7 -11.58 -12.25 23.31
C PRO A 7 -10.37 -12.51 22.41
N ALA A 8 -9.18 -12.17 22.87
CA ALA A 8 -7.95 -12.51 22.18
C ALA A 8 -7.72 -14.02 22.32
N GLU A 9 -8.53 -14.82 21.61
CA GLU A 9 -8.20 -16.21 21.42
C GLU A 9 -6.82 -16.30 20.78
N PRO A 10 -5.91 -17.13 21.29
CA PRO A 10 -4.55 -17.27 20.77
C PRO A 10 -4.53 -17.59 19.26
N LEU A 11 -5.60 -18.19 18.74
CA LEU A 11 -5.82 -18.48 17.32
C LEU A 11 -5.96 -17.20 16.47
N PHE A 12 -6.67 -16.17 16.96
CA PHE A 12 -6.79 -14.90 16.23
C PHE A 12 -5.47 -14.13 16.20
N ARG A 13 -4.68 -14.23 17.24
CA ARG A 13 -3.38 -13.58 17.30
C ARG A 13 -2.36 -14.24 16.36
N SER A 14 -2.34 -15.57 16.32
CA SER A 14 -1.45 -16.32 15.41
C SER A 14 -1.88 -16.15 13.94
N ALA A 15 -3.17 -16.19 13.64
CA ALA A 15 -3.69 -15.94 12.30
C ALA A 15 -3.38 -14.50 11.83
N GLY A 16 -3.56 -13.50 12.69
CA GLY A 16 -3.23 -12.11 12.35
C GLY A 16 -1.76 -11.89 12.04
N ILE A 17 -0.85 -12.51 12.80
CA ILE A 17 0.59 -12.48 12.55
C ILE A 17 0.94 -13.16 11.22
N SER A 18 0.31 -14.30 10.93
CA SER A 18 0.53 -15.05 9.69
C SER A 18 0.02 -14.29 8.48
N LEU A 19 -1.14 -13.64 8.60
CA LEU A 19 -1.72 -12.80 7.55
C LEU A 19 -0.87 -11.55 7.26
N ALA A 20 -0.36 -10.89 8.30
CA ALA A 20 0.60 -9.81 8.13
C ALA A 20 1.89 -10.29 7.45
N GLY A 21 2.37 -11.48 7.79
CA GLY A 21 3.53 -12.11 7.15
C GLY A 21 3.34 -12.32 5.65
N ILE A 22 2.16 -12.73 5.19
CA ILE A 22 1.83 -12.88 3.76
C ILE A 22 1.91 -11.53 3.05
N TYR A 23 1.35 -10.47 3.64
CA TYR A 23 1.42 -9.14 3.06
C TYR A 23 2.87 -8.68 2.85
N TRP A 24 3.73 -8.85 3.88
CA TRP A 24 5.15 -8.50 3.79
C TRP A 24 5.91 -9.36 2.77
N PHE A 25 5.59 -10.65 2.69
CA PHE A 25 6.16 -11.55 1.69
C PHE A 25 5.78 -11.14 0.27
N LEU A 26 4.51 -10.84 0.02
CA LEU A 26 4.05 -10.32 -1.28
C LEU A 26 4.69 -8.98 -1.63
N MET A 27 4.90 -8.12 -0.63
CA MET A 27 5.62 -6.85 -0.81
C MET A 27 7.09 -7.09 -1.23
N LEU A 28 7.76 -8.09 -0.66
CA LEU A 28 9.11 -8.48 -1.05
C LEU A 28 9.13 -8.99 -2.50
N CYS A 29 8.22 -9.88 -2.86
CA CYS A 29 8.08 -10.39 -4.23
C CYS A 29 7.82 -9.25 -5.23
N GLY A 30 6.96 -8.30 -4.89
CA GLY A 30 6.69 -7.13 -5.73
C GLY A 30 7.93 -6.29 -5.99
N ARG A 31 8.80 -6.11 -4.99
CA ARG A 31 10.09 -5.41 -5.15
C ARG A 31 11.04 -6.15 -6.07
N LEU A 32 11.16 -7.46 -5.93
CA LEU A 32 12.00 -8.28 -6.81
C LEU A 32 11.52 -8.20 -8.26
N ILE A 33 10.22 -8.36 -8.49
CA ILE A 33 9.60 -8.24 -9.82
C ILE A 33 9.86 -6.84 -10.41
N SER A 34 9.64 -5.79 -9.62
CA SER A 34 9.88 -4.41 -10.06
C SER A 34 11.34 -4.17 -10.44
N THR A 35 12.29 -4.71 -9.69
CA THR A 35 13.73 -4.59 -9.99
C THR A 35 14.08 -5.21 -11.35
N VAL A 36 13.52 -6.38 -11.64
CA VAL A 36 13.74 -7.05 -12.93
C VAL A 36 13.11 -6.28 -14.10
N ILE A 37 11.91 -5.72 -13.87
CA ILE A 37 11.16 -4.99 -14.91
C ILE A 37 11.73 -3.58 -15.11
N SER A 38 12.33 -2.98 -14.10
CA SER A 38 12.81 -1.58 -14.11
C SER A 38 13.84 -1.30 -15.21
N GLY A 39 14.56 -2.33 -15.66
CA GLY A 39 15.47 -2.21 -16.82
C GLY A 39 14.77 -2.04 -18.18
N LYS A 40 13.47 -2.37 -18.27
CA LYS A 40 12.69 -2.35 -19.53
C LYS A 40 11.54 -1.36 -19.55
N VAL A 41 11.02 -1.01 -18.37
CA VAL A 41 9.83 -0.19 -18.21
C VAL A 41 10.17 1.04 -17.40
N SER A 42 9.78 2.24 -17.88
CA SER A 42 10.02 3.49 -17.16
C SER A 42 9.30 3.50 -15.81
N THR A 43 9.92 4.10 -14.79
CA THR A 43 9.36 4.25 -13.44
C THR A 43 7.95 4.85 -13.47
N ARG A 44 7.73 5.81 -14.37
CA ARG A 44 6.42 6.44 -14.56
C ARG A 44 5.35 5.45 -15.03
N ALA A 45 5.67 4.60 -16.03
CA ALA A 45 4.73 3.58 -16.51
C ALA A 45 4.42 2.54 -15.42
N GLN A 46 5.43 2.12 -14.66
CA GLN A 46 5.23 1.24 -13.51
C GLN A 46 4.29 1.88 -12.48
N MET A 47 4.48 3.16 -12.14
CA MET A 47 3.63 3.88 -11.19
C MET A 47 2.17 3.96 -11.65
N ILE A 48 1.93 4.27 -12.93
CA ILE A 48 0.58 4.31 -13.49
C ILE A 48 -0.09 2.94 -13.39
N THR A 49 0.63 1.88 -13.78
CA THR A 49 0.11 0.51 -13.75
C THR A 49 -0.23 0.06 -12.31
N VAL A 50 0.72 0.20 -11.37
CA VAL A 50 0.50 -0.27 -10.00
C VAL A 50 -0.56 0.55 -9.26
N SER A 51 -0.67 1.86 -9.53
CA SER A 51 -1.73 2.69 -8.94
C SER A 51 -3.10 2.30 -9.48
N SER A 52 -3.23 2.06 -10.79
CA SER A 52 -4.49 1.64 -11.39
C SER A 52 -4.93 0.26 -10.90
N VAL A 53 -4.00 -0.69 -10.84
CA VAL A 53 -4.27 -2.05 -10.31
C VAL A 53 -4.61 -1.98 -8.83
N GLY A 54 -3.88 -1.18 -8.04
CA GLY A 54 -4.14 -0.98 -6.62
C GLY A 54 -5.55 -0.43 -6.37
N ILE A 55 -5.99 0.58 -7.14
CA ILE A 55 -7.35 1.11 -7.05
C ILE A 55 -8.37 0.01 -7.35
N ALA A 56 -8.18 -0.75 -8.43
CA ALA A 56 -9.09 -1.82 -8.81
C ALA A 56 -9.20 -2.90 -7.70
N LEU A 57 -8.08 -3.28 -7.10
CA LEU A 57 -8.05 -4.26 -6.01
C LEU A 57 -8.76 -3.74 -4.74
N ILE A 58 -8.54 -2.49 -4.35
CA ILE A 58 -9.19 -1.91 -3.17
C ILE A 58 -10.70 -1.76 -3.42
N VAL A 59 -11.10 -1.29 -4.59
CA VAL A 59 -12.52 -1.20 -4.96
C VAL A 59 -13.16 -2.58 -4.96
N ALA A 60 -12.51 -3.60 -5.52
CA ALA A 60 -12.99 -4.99 -5.46
C ALA A 60 -13.11 -5.48 -4.01
N ALA A 61 -12.16 -5.14 -3.13
CA ALA A 61 -12.22 -5.48 -1.71
C ALA A 61 -13.44 -4.86 -1.01
N ILE A 62 -13.75 -3.59 -1.32
CA ILE A 62 -14.92 -2.89 -0.74
C ILE A 62 -16.22 -3.54 -1.20
N PHE A 63 -16.35 -3.88 -2.48
CA PHE A 63 -17.57 -4.48 -3.03
C PHE A 63 -17.75 -5.95 -2.67
N THR A 64 -16.69 -6.69 -2.40
CA THR A 64 -16.77 -8.12 -2.03
C THR A 64 -17.23 -8.33 -0.58
N GLY A 65 -17.10 -7.31 0.27
CA GLY A 65 -17.69 -7.28 1.62
C GLY A 65 -17.43 -8.55 2.45
N ASP A 66 -18.52 -9.19 2.82
CA ASP A 66 -18.54 -10.32 3.77
C ASP A 66 -18.41 -11.71 3.09
N VAL A 67 -18.10 -11.76 1.78
CA VAL A 67 -17.88 -13.04 1.11
C VAL A 67 -16.64 -13.68 1.69
N THR A 68 -16.82 -14.83 2.36
CA THR A 68 -15.73 -15.60 2.97
C THR A 68 -15.18 -16.63 1.99
N THR A 69 -13.87 -16.78 1.97
CA THR A 69 -13.17 -17.85 1.24
C THR A 69 -12.25 -18.62 2.17
N THR A 70 -12.04 -19.89 1.89
CA THR A 70 -11.08 -20.72 2.62
C THR A 70 -9.73 -20.64 1.96
N LEU A 71 -8.73 -20.11 2.66
CA LEU A 71 -7.35 -20.09 2.20
C LEU A 71 -6.58 -21.24 2.84
N ASN A 72 -6.04 -22.12 1.99
CA ASN A 72 -5.06 -23.11 2.36
C ASN A 72 -3.71 -22.70 1.77
N ILE A 73 -2.85 -22.12 2.60
CA ILE A 73 -1.51 -21.70 2.18
C ILE A 73 -0.50 -22.51 2.98
N ASP A 74 0.20 -23.40 2.30
CA ASP A 74 1.29 -24.20 2.86
C ASP A 74 2.62 -23.74 2.25
N LEU A 75 3.12 -22.62 2.77
CA LEU A 75 4.49 -22.18 2.56
C LEU A 75 5.31 -22.68 3.76
N ASN A 76 6.48 -23.31 3.53
CA ASN A 76 7.34 -23.86 4.59
C ASN A 76 7.61 -22.89 5.77
N ILE A 77 7.40 -21.61 5.57
CA ILE A 77 7.61 -20.52 6.53
C ILE A 77 6.27 -20.09 7.16
N ILE A 78 5.17 -20.17 6.42
CA ILE A 78 3.84 -19.71 6.84
C ILE A 78 2.85 -20.85 6.57
N LYS A 79 2.36 -21.49 7.63
CA LYS A 79 1.32 -22.51 7.55
C LYS A 79 -0.01 -21.90 7.97
N ILE A 80 -0.94 -21.85 7.04
CA ILE A 80 -2.33 -21.48 7.31
C ILE A 80 -3.20 -22.63 6.80
N GLU A 81 -3.70 -23.42 7.74
CA GLU A 81 -4.59 -24.53 7.44
C GLU A 81 -6.03 -24.10 7.74
N ASN A 82 -6.91 -24.22 6.73
CA ASN A 82 -8.36 -24.00 6.85
C ASN A 82 -8.79 -22.65 7.47
N ALA A 83 -8.02 -21.58 7.26
CA ALA A 83 -8.46 -20.26 7.71
C ALA A 83 -9.54 -19.72 6.78
N THR A 84 -10.75 -19.56 7.31
CA THR A 84 -11.81 -18.80 6.64
C THR A 84 -11.51 -17.33 6.79
N VAL A 85 -11.13 -16.67 5.67
CA VAL A 85 -10.88 -15.23 5.64
C VAL A 85 -11.86 -14.56 4.67
N PRO A 86 -12.27 -13.31 4.94
CA PRO A 86 -13.03 -12.53 3.98
C PRO A 86 -12.26 -12.40 2.67
N LEU A 87 -12.94 -12.51 1.54
CA LEU A 87 -12.32 -12.36 0.21
C LEU A 87 -11.70 -10.97 0.04
N SER A 88 -12.25 -9.96 0.71
CA SER A 88 -11.67 -8.62 0.81
C SER A 88 -10.22 -8.62 1.30
N CYS A 89 -9.87 -9.48 2.26
CA CYS A 89 -8.49 -9.62 2.75
C CYS A 89 -7.53 -10.09 1.66
N VAL A 90 -7.98 -11.00 0.77
CA VAL A 90 -7.15 -11.50 -0.34
C VAL A 90 -6.78 -10.36 -1.29
N PHE A 91 -7.75 -9.49 -1.63
CA PHE A 91 -7.49 -8.32 -2.46
C PHE A 91 -6.54 -7.33 -1.80
N ILE A 92 -6.69 -7.12 -0.48
CA ILE A 92 -5.78 -6.26 0.29
C ILE A 92 -4.36 -6.84 0.29
N PHE A 93 -4.19 -8.16 0.43
CA PHE A 93 -2.87 -8.79 0.35
C PHE A 93 -2.24 -8.62 -1.04
N LEU A 94 -3.00 -8.81 -2.11
CA LEU A 94 -2.53 -8.57 -3.47
C LEU A 94 -2.14 -7.09 -3.70
N CYS A 95 -2.79 -6.15 -3.02
CA CYS A 95 -2.41 -4.76 -3.04
C CYS A 95 -1.00 -4.53 -2.48
N GLY A 96 -0.49 -5.43 -1.62
CA GLY A 96 0.89 -5.42 -1.14
C GLY A 96 1.93 -5.47 -2.27
N LEU A 97 1.66 -6.19 -3.37
CA LEU A 97 2.50 -6.20 -4.57
C LEU A 97 2.58 -4.80 -5.22
N CYS A 98 1.45 -4.10 -5.29
CA CYS A 98 1.37 -2.76 -5.87
C CYS A 98 2.08 -1.73 -4.99
N THR A 99 1.83 -1.73 -3.69
CA THR A 99 2.39 -0.76 -2.74
C THR A 99 3.90 -0.88 -2.62
N SER A 100 4.47 -2.07 -2.85
CA SER A 100 5.91 -2.30 -2.79
C SER A 100 6.72 -1.46 -3.79
N VAL A 101 6.16 -1.24 -4.97
CA VAL A 101 6.78 -0.48 -6.06
C VAL A 101 6.58 1.02 -5.88
N MET A 102 5.46 1.42 -5.28
CA MET A 102 5.06 2.82 -5.16
C MET A 102 6.09 3.66 -4.42
N TRP A 103 6.62 3.18 -3.31
CA TRP A 103 7.56 3.95 -2.49
C TRP A 103 8.82 4.34 -3.26
N GLY A 104 9.47 3.38 -3.89
CA GLY A 104 10.65 3.61 -4.72
C GLY A 104 10.34 4.45 -5.96
N GLY A 105 9.18 4.21 -6.59
CA GLY A 105 8.73 4.95 -7.76
C GLY A 105 8.48 6.42 -7.47
N ILE A 106 7.78 6.75 -6.37
CA ILE A 106 7.54 8.14 -5.95
C ILE A 106 8.86 8.83 -5.64
N PHE A 107 9.76 8.16 -4.89
CA PHE A 107 11.06 8.70 -4.56
C PHE A 107 11.88 9.03 -5.82
N ASN A 108 11.99 8.09 -6.76
CA ASN A 108 12.71 8.30 -8.01
C ASN A 108 12.12 9.46 -8.82
N LEU A 109 10.80 9.49 -9.01
CA LEU A 109 10.14 10.54 -9.79
C LEU A 109 10.23 11.93 -9.12
N SER A 110 10.27 11.97 -7.78
CA SER A 110 10.36 13.24 -7.04
C SER A 110 11.78 13.79 -6.97
N THR A 111 12.80 12.94 -7.09
CA THR A 111 14.21 13.33 -7.02
C THR A 111 14.89 13.44 -8.39
N GLU A 112 14.22 12.98 -9.45
CA GLU A 112 14.74 13.04 -10.82
C GLU A 112 15.01 14.47 -11.27
N GLY A 113 16.22 14.74 -11.73
CA GLY A 113 16.62 16.05 -12.26
C GLY A 113 16.97 17.12 -11.22
N LEU A 114 17.00 16.80 -9.92
CA LEU A 114 17.33 17.76 -8.85
C LEU A 114 18.85 17.98 -8.62
N GLY A 115 19.71 17.15 -9.20
CA GLY A 115 21.15 17.25 -9.08
C GLY A 115 21.64 17.51 -7.65
N LYS A 116 22.29 18.63 -7.39
CA LYS A 116 22.81 18.99 -6.04
C LYS A 116 21.74 19.16 -4.96
N TYR A 117 20.50 19.33 -5.32
CA TYR A 117 19.38 19.44 -4.38
C TYR A 117 18.78 18.09 -3.98
N THR A 118 19.19 16.97 -4.59
CA THR A 118 18.69 15.62 -4.32
C THR A 118 18.78 15.27 -2.84
N ALA A 119 19.90 15.62 -2.16
CA ALA A 119 20.07 15.35 -0.72
C ALA A 119 19.01 16.06 0.14
N LYS A 120 18.72 17.33 -0.16
CA LYS A 120 17.70 18.11 0.56
C LYS A 120 16.30 17.57 0.29
N ALA A 121 16.00 17.23 -0.96
CA ALA A 121 14.71 16.64 -1.36
C ALA A 121 14.50 15.27 -0.71
N SER A 122 15.53 14.45 -0.63
CA SER A 122 15.46 13.15 0.05
C SER A 122 15.18 13.31 1.55
N GLY A 123 15.80 14.30 2.20
CA GLY A 123 15.52 14.61 3.61
C GLY A 123 14.06 15.04 3.82
N LEU A 124 13.54 15.93 2.97
CA LEU A 124 12.14 16.35 3.02
C LEU A 124 11.18 15.18 2.76
N PHE A 125 11.50 14.32 1.80
CA PHE A 125 10.72 13.12 1.51
C PHE A 125 10.64 12.20 2.75
N MET A 126 11.74 12.00 3.47
CA MET A 126 11.75 11.20 4.70
C MET A 126 10.87 11.81 5.81
N VAL A 127 10.83 13.13 5.94
CA VAL A 127 9.91 13.79 6.87
C VAL A 127 8.46 13.52 6.50
N MET A 128 8.12 13.51 5.21
CA MET A 128 6.75 13.23 4.74
C MET A 128 6.32 11.77 4.95
N VAL A 129 7.24 10.83 5.10
CA VAL A 129 6.93 9.42 5.44
C VAL A 129 6.22 9.32 6.80
N PHE A 130 6.43 10.30 7.70
CA PHE A 130 5.67 10.39 8.96
C PHE A 130 4.14 10.40 8.74
N GLY A 131 3.67 10.99 7.62
CA GLY A 131 2.26 10.95 7.23
C GLY A 131 1.72 9.53 7.06
N GLY A 132 2.56 8.58 6.63
CA GLY A 132 2.19 7.18 6.52
C GLY A 132 1.84 6.52 7.86
N GLY A 133 2.45 6.94 8.96
CA GLY A 133 2.07 6.50 10.31
C GLY A 133 0.83 7.20 10.85
N MET A 134 0.62 8.46 10.47
CA MET A 134 -0.55 9.24 10.93
C MET A 134 -1.86 8.82 10.26
N MET A 135 -1.81 8.39 9.00
CA MET A 135 -3.03 8.06 8.24
C MET A 135 -3.82 6.87 8.79
N PRO A 136 -3.22 5.73 9.18
CA PRO A 136 -3.94 4.65 9.83
C PRO A 136 -4.58 5.07 11.15
N PHE A 137 -3.88 5.89 11.94
CA PHE A 137 -4.41 6.44 13.17
C PHE A 137 -5.62 7.35 12.92
N PHE A 138 -5.54 8.24 11.92
CA PHE A 138 -6.65 9.07 11.51
C PHE A 138 -7.83 8.23 10.98
N GLN A 139 -7.56 7.21 10.20
CA GLN A 139 -8.58 6.29 9.68
C GLN A 139 -9.33 5.60 10.82
N ASP A 140 -8.63 5.04 11.80
CA ASP A 140 -9.25 4.36 12.93
C ASP A 140 -10.00 5.35 13.84
N LEU A 141 -9.32 6.38 14.33
CA LEU A 141 -9.87 7.30 15.32
C LEU A 141 -11.04 8.13 14.75
N VAL A 142 -10.89 8.69 13.56
CA VAL A 142 -11.88 9.63 13.00
C VAL A 142 -12.95 8.92 12.21
N LEU A 143 -12.57 8.07 11.25
CA LEU A 143 -13.56 7.46 10.36
C LEU A 143 -14.32 6.32 11.04
N VAL A 144 -13.62 5.46 11.78
CA VAL A 144 -14.27 4.30 12.39
C VAL A 144 -14.89 4.64 13.73
N GLN A 145 -14.13 5.24 14.66
CA GLN A 145 -14.62 5.46 16.03
C GLN A 145 -15.55 6.68 16.16
N GLN A 146 -15.23 7.82 15.52
CA GLN A 146 -16.06 9.02 15.65
C GLN A 146 -17.23 9.06 14.66
N LEU A 147 -17.01 8.70 13.40
CA LEU A 147 -18.05 8.73 12.37
C LEU A 147 -18.81 7.40 12.22
N GLY A 148 -18.38 6.33 12.92
CA GLY A 148 -19.06 5.02 12.89
C GLY A 148 -19.04 4.34 11.53
N ILE A 149 -18.10 4.70 10.66
CA ILE A 149 -17.97 4.11 9.34
C ILE A 149 -17.35 2.72 9.47
N SER A 150 -17.92 1.71 8.80
CA SER A 150 -17.34 0.37 8.76
C SER A 150 -15.89 0.41 8.25
N TYR A 151 -15.03 -0.45 8.81
CA TYR A 151 -13.62 -0.57 8.37
C TYR A 151 -13.48 -0.71 6.85
N LEU A 152 -14.31 -1.53 6.20
CA LEU A 152 -14.30 -1.68 4.75
C LEU A 152 -14.62 -0.38 4.01
N ASN A 153 -15.60 0.37 4.49
CA ASN A 153 -15.94 1.66 3.89
C ASN A 153 -14.88 2.73 4.13
N SER A 154 -14.09 2.64 5.20
CA SER A 154 -12.99 3.57 5.44
C SER A 154 -11.86 3.45 4.39
N TYR A 155 -11.78 2.33 3.67
CA TYR A 155 -10.82 2.14 2.56
C TYR A 155 -11.06 3.06 1.36
N TRP A 156 -12.22 3.74 1.27
CA TRP A 156 -12.41 4.81 0.29
C TRP A 156 -11.38 5.93 0.42
N LEU A 157 -10.87 6.17 1.63
CA LEU A 157 -9.75 7.10 1.86
C LEU A 157 -8.51 6.64 1.08
N ILE A 158 -8.20 5.35 1.11
CA ILE A 158 -7.04 4.78 0.40
C ILE A 158 -7.24 4.90 -1.12
N VAL A 159 -8.46 4.69 -1.62
CA VAL A 159 -8.78 4.89 -3.04
C VAL A 159 -8.49 6.34 -3.45
N ALA A 160 -8.89 7.32 -2.65
CA ALA A 160 -8.62 8.73 -2.93
C ALA A 160 -7.11 9.04 -2.94
N MET A 161 -6.35 8.45 -2.01
CA MET A 161 -4.88 8.60 -1.96
C MET A 161 -4.22 7.95 -3.19
N LEU A 162 -4.64 6.76 -3.60
CA LEU A 162 -4.14 6.10 -4.80
C LEU A 162 -4.50 6.86 -6.08
N ALA A 163 -5.68 7.44 -6.14
CA ALA A 163 -6.09 8.30 -7.25
C ALA A 163 -5.21 9.56 -7.36
N TYR A 164 -4.82 10.14 -6.20
CA TYR A 164 -3.86 11.24 -6.18
C TYR A 164 -2.48 10.82 -6.68
N ILE A 165 -1.99 9.65 -6.29
CA ILE A 165 -0.72 9.10 -6.80
C ILE A 165 -0.80 8.86 -8.31
N LEU A 166 -1.92 8.33 -8.79
CA LEU A 166 -2.16 8.13 -10.23
C LEU A 166 -2.15 9.46 -10.99
N TYR A 167 -2.84 10.48 -10.46
CA TYR A 167 -2.82 11.84 -11.01
C TYR A 167 -1.38 12.38 -11.07
N TYR A 168 -0.61 12.23 -9.99
CA TYR A 168 0.79 12.64 -9.95
C TYR A 168 1.62 11.91 -11.02
N ALA A 169 1.45 10.61 -11.19
CA ALA A 169 2.18 9.82 -12.19
C ALA A 169 1.83 10.22 -13.63
N ILE A 170 0.60 10.67 -13.90
CA ILE A 170 0.15 11.05 -15.26
C ILE A 170 0.55 12.48 -15.60
N TRP A 171 0.35 13.43 -14.69
CA TRP A 171 0.56 14.86 -14.94
C TRP A 171 1.62 15.50 -14.05
N GLY A 172 1.64 15.19 -12.77
CA GLY A 172 2.46 15.87 -11.78
C GLY A 172 3.96 15.63 -11.95
N CYS A 173 4.36 14.48 -12.44
CA CYS A 173 5.77 14.15 -12.70
C CYS A 173 6.31 14.68 -14.04
N LYS A 174 5.48 15.36 -14.84
CA LYS A 174 5.97 16.04 -16.04
C LYS A 174 6.88 17.18 -15.62
N ASN A 175 8.13 17.05 -16.01
CA ASN A 175 9.26 17.82 -15.54
C ASN A 175 9.05 19.33 -15.70
N VAL A 176 8.83 20.01 -14.60
CA VAL A 176 8.88 21.47 -14.48
C VAL A 176 10.36 21.93 -14.37
N ASN A 177 11.30 21.00 -14.17
CA ASN A 177 12.69 21.25 -13.81
C ASN A 177 13.60 21.60 -15.00
N LYS A 178 13.07 21.72 -16.22
CA LYS A 178 13.87 22.11 -17.40
C LYS A 178 14.51 23.50 -17.24
N ASP A 179 13.97 24.34 -16.36
CA ASP A 179 14.42 25.71 -16.15
C ASP A 179 15.34 25.88 -14.92
N ILE A 180 15.54 24.84 -14.13
CA ILE A 180 16.45 24.87 -12.98
C ILE A 180 17.85 24.52 -13.50
N LYS A 181 18.72 25.53 -13.64
CA LYS A 181 20.15 25.31 -13.89
C LYS A 181 20.72 24.59 -12.69
N VAL A 182 21.05 23.33 -12.87
CA VAL A 182 21.68 22.45 -11.88
C VAL A 182 23.18 22.40 -12.19
N ASP A 183 23.86 23.55 -11.99
CA ASP A 183 25.32 23.64 -12.07
C ASP A 183 25.94 23.17 -10.76
#